data_7e88548a2eda0e0a5de6e46bd6d33728
#
_entry.id   7e88548a2eda0e0a5de6e46bd6d33728
#
_cell.length_a   1.000
_cell.length_b   1.000
_cell.length_c   1.000
_cell.angle_alpha   90.00
_cell.angle_beta   90.00
_cell.angle_gamma   90.00
#
_symmetry.space_group_name_H-M   'P 1'
#
loop_
_entity.id
_entity.type
_entity.pdbx_description
1 polymer ?
#
loop_
_entity_poly.entity_id
_entity_poly.type
_entity_poly.pdbx_seq_one_letter_code
_entity_poly.pdbx_strand_id
1 'polypeptide(L)'
;MVSCLDPSSCGIGRSISSAPHLFTPSVRAGIGIDADDFRLSPTASSDRFTFHLLRADASLIQGYWSLRRSIFCSEQHVFEESDRDELDAIAYPIAALHHSSEPEHDDGTETDVVGVVRIVETEPRLWYGGRLGVHADFRRHNQIGKGLIWKAVTTANGWGCDRFLATVQIQNVRFFRRLHWTSIDELEIRGICHHLMEADLGYYLPSREQRPIASYHALAAA
;
A
#
# COMPACT_ATOMS: atom_id res chain seq x y z
N MET A 1 -2.36 7.71 -29.40
CA MET A 1 -1.06 8.33 -29.69
C MET A 1 -0.94 9.55 -28.80
N VAL A 2 -0.28 9.44 -27.66
CA VAL A 2 0.12 10.61 -26.87
C VAL A 2 1.61 10.44 -26.65
N SER A 3 2.35 11.39 -27.23
CA SER A 3 3.80 11.49 -27.35
C SER A 3 4.46 11.50 -25.97
N CYS A 4 5.53 10.75 -25.85
CA CYS A 4 6.47 10.83 -24.74
C CYS A 4 7.03 12.25 -24.66
N LEU A 5 6.94 12.84 -23.47
CA LEU A 5 7.57 14.11 -23.16
C LEU A 5 9.08 13.95 -23.10
N ASP A 6 9.76 14.93 -23.68
CA ASP A 6 11.17 15.15 -23.78
C ASP A 6 11.90 14.99 -22.42
N PRO A 7 13.01 14.25 -22.33
CA PRO A 7 13.76 14.06 -21.08
C PRO A 7 14.41 15.34 -20.52
N SER A 8 14.32 16.46 -21.22
CA SER A 8 14.88 17.74 -20.78
C SER A 8 14.00 18.53 -19.80
N SER A 9 12.79 18.07 -19.49
CA SER A 9 11.88 18.74 -18.56
C SER A 9 11.87 18.16 -17.14
N CYS A 10 12.64 17.09 -16.88
CA CYS A 10 12.86 16.60 -15.53
C CYS A 10 14.04 17.38 -14.93
N GLY A 11 13.75 18.38 -14.11
CA GLY A 11 14.77 19.22 -13.47
C GLY A 11 15.76 18.35 -12.71
N ILE A 12 17.05 18.68 -12.88
CA ILE A 12 18.20 18.00 -12.24
C ILE A 12 18.05 18.15 -10.72
N GLY A 13 17.31 17.22 -10.13
CA GLY A 13 17.11 17.11 -8.68
C GLY A 13 18.31 16.38 -8.07
N ARG A 14 18.81 16.93 -7.00
CA ARG A 14 19.95 16.49 -6.19
C ARG A 14 19.93 14.98 -5.96
N SER A 15 21.07 14.34 -6.25
CA SER A 15 21.37 12.97 -5.84
C SER A 15 21.29 12.89 -4.31
N ILE A 16 20.20 12.35 -3.79
CA ILE A 16 20.10 12.00 -2.38
C ILE A 16 20.76 10.63 -2.22
N SER A 17 22.05 10.68 -1.89
CA SER A 17 22.80 9.53 -1.41
C SER A 17 22.13 9.04 -0.11
N SER A 18 21.73 7.76 -0.08
CA SER A 18 21.20 7.00 1.05
C SER A 18 19.78 7.29 1.54
N ALA A 19 18.79 7.37 0.62
CA ALA A 19 17.44 7.02 1.03
C ALA A 19 17.27 5.49 0.93
N PRO A 20 16.69 4.80 1.94
CA PRO A 20 16.37 3.38 1.80
C PRO A 20 15.46 3.21 0.59
N HIS A 21 15.70 2.16 -0.21
CA HIS A 21 14.94 1.88 -1.42
C HIS A 21 13.48 1.58 -1.11
N LEU A 22 12.70 2.64 -0.93
CA LEU A 22 11.28 2.60 -0.62
C LEU A 22 10.50 2.42 -1.92
N PHE A 23 9.98 1.21 -2.11
CA PHE A 23 9.35 0.80 -3.35
C PHE A 23 7.84 1.01 -3.38
N THR A 24 7.39 1.33 -4.55
CA THR A 24 6.08 1.83 -4.93
C THR A 24 5.08 0.76 -5.35
N PRO A 25 3.79 1.05 -5.23
CA PRO A 25 2.73 0.24 -5.82
C PRO A 25 2.53 0.56 -7.30
N SER A 26 2.31 -0.45 -8.13
CA SER A 26 1.75 -0.29 -9.46
C SER A 26 0.27 -0.64 -9.44
N VAL A 27 -0.57 0.36 -9.46
CA VAL A 27 -2.00 0.20 -9.76
C VAL A 27 -2.21 0.79 -11.16
N ARG A 28 -2.49 -0.03 -12.16
CA ARG A 28 -2.97 0.45 -13.44
C ARG A 28 -4.37 1.04 -13.24
N ALA A 29 -4.46 2.35 -13.12
CA ALA A 29 -5.72 3.06 -13.09
C ALA A 29 -6.08 3.49 -14.51
N GLY A 30 -6.92 2.72 -15.15
CA GLY A 30 -7.66 3.17 -16.32
C GLY A 30 -9.14 2.97 -16.03
N ILE A 31 -9.81 3.95 -15.44
CA ILE A 31 -11.28 4.06 -15.46
C ILE A 31 -11.66 5.48 -15.04
N GLY A 32 -12.54 6.13 -15.83
CA GLY A 32 -13.18 7.38 -15.48
C GLY A 32 -14.11 7.19 -14.28
N ILE A 33 -14.07 8.12 -13.35
CA ILE A 33 -14.90 8.08 -12.14
C ILE A 33 -15.53 9.47 -11.97
N ASP A 34 -16.86 9.48 -11.83
CA ASP A 34 -17.66 10.65 -11.52
C ASP A 34 -17.36 11.19 -10.11
N ALA A 35 -17.52 12.50 -9.94
CA ALA A 35 -17.05 13.27 -8.79
C ALA A 35 -17.91 13.11 -7.51
N ASP A 36 -19.01 12.33 -7.53
CA ASP A 36 -20.03 12.33 -6.47
C ASP A 36 -19.96 11.16 -5.47
N ASP A 37 -18.99 10.23 -5.59
CA ASP A 37 -18.94 9.04 -4.74
C ASP A 37 -18.01 9.20 -3.52
N PHE A 38 -18.06 10.36 -2.84
CA PHE A 38 -17.10 10.71 -1.79
C PHE A 38 -17.64 10.69 -0.36
N ARG A 39 -18.80 10.09 -0.12
CA ARG A 39 -19.27 9.88 1.26
C ARG A 39 -19.07 8.43 1.67
N LEU A 40 -18.06 8.20 2.51
CA LEU A 40 -17.94 6.96 3.29
C LEU A 40 -19.04 6.93 4.36
N SER A 41 -20.27 6.66 3.95
CA SER A 41 -21.28 6.15 4.87
C SER A 41 -21.08 4.63 4.97
N PRO A 42 -21.02 4.05 6.17
CA PRO A 42 -20.90 2.60 6.34
C PRO A 42 -22.27 1.96 6.10
N THR A 43 -22.68 1.83 4.83
CA THR A 43 -23.93 1.13 4.50
C THR A 43 -23.76 0.22 3.29
N ALA A 44 -23.89 -1.05 3.55
CA ALA A 44 -24.39 -2.13 2.68
C ALA A 44 -23.53 -2.71 1.56
N SER A 45 -22.24 -2.36 1.37
CA SER A 45 -21.37 -3.07 0.42
C SER A 45 -19.97 -3.35 0.96
N SER A 46 -19.71 -3.01 2.22
CA SER A 46 -18.38 -3.20 2.85
C SER A 46 -18.15 -4.62 3.39
N ASP A 47 -19.14 -5.49 3.38
CA ASP A 47 -19.05 -6.81 4.01
C ASP A 47 -18.16 -7.82 3.27
N ARG A 48 -17.75 -7.49 2.03
CA ARG A 48 -16.90 -8.38 1.23
C ARG A 48 -15.41 -8.22 1.49
N PHE A 49 -14.98 -7.06 1.98
CA PHE A 49 -13.55 -6.76 2.20
C PHE A 49 -13.33 -6.19 3.58
N THR A 50 -12.38 -6.76 4.30
CA THR A 50 -11.93 -6.24 5.60
C THR A 50 -10.42 -5.94 5.55
N PHE A 51 -9.95 -5.02 6.40
CA PHE A 51 -8.56 -4.53 6.38
C PHE A 51 -7.91 -4.77 7.74
N HIS A 52 -6.88 -5.60 7.77
CA HIS A 52 -6.27 -6.07 9.01
C HIS A 52 -4.78 -5.77 9.06
N LEU A 53 -4.35 -5.25 10.20
CA LEU A 53 -2.95 -5.34 10.60
C LEU A 53 -2.67 -6.82 10.90
N LEU A 54 -1.80 -7.43 10.12
CA LEU A 54 -1.47 -8.84 10.31
C LEU A 54 -0.62 -9.01 11.56
N ARG A 55 -1.00 -9.99 12.36
CA ARG A 55 -0.29 -10.43 13.55
C ARG A 55 0.26 -11.84 13.29
N ALA A 56 0.50 -12.63 14.30
CA ALA A 56 1.10 -13.96 14.21
C ALA A 56 0.23 -15.06 13.55
N ASP A 57 -0.74 -14.72 12.71
CA ASP A 57 -1.51 -15.70 11.95
C ASP A 57 -0.70 -16.19 10.74
N ALA A 58 -0.22 -17.42 10.81
CA ALA A 58 0.68 -17.98 9.82
C ALA A 58 0.06 -18.07 8.42
N SER A 59 -1.23 -18.38 8.31
CA SER A 59 -1.92 -18.54 7.02
C SER A 59 -2.06 -17.20 6.29
N LEU A 60 -2.52 -16.18 6.98
CA LEU A 60 -2.66 -14.82 6.42
C LEU A 60 -1.30 -14.21 6.07
N ILE A 61 -0.28 -14.48 6.86
CA ILE A 61 1.10 -14.03 6.57
C ILE A 61 1.63 -14.72 5.32
N GLN A 62 1.38 -15.99 5.14
CA GLN A 62 1.77 -16.72 3.92
C GLN A 62 1.05 -16.15 2.70
N GLY A 63 -0.27 -15.91 2.77
CA GLY A 63 -1.06 -15.27 1.72
C GLY A 63 -0.54 -13.87 1.38
N TYR A 64 -0.18 -13.07 2.39
CA TYR A 64 0.41 -11.75 2.22
C TYR A 64 1.73 -11.80 1.41
N TRP A 65 2.65 -12.69 1.76
CA TRP A 65 3.92 -12.83 1.04
C TRP A 65 3.73 -13.40 -0.38
N SER A 66 2.84 -14.37 -0.54
CA SER A 66 2.50 -14.94 -1.85
C SER A 66 1.95 -13.88 -2.79
N LEU A 67 1.01 -13.05 -2.32
CA LEU A 67 0.43 -11.98 -3.12
C LEU A 67 1.46 -10.90 -3.48
N ARG A 68 2.34 -10.51 -2.54
CA ARG A 68 3.44 -9.58 -2.83
C ARG A 68 4.34 -10.10 -3.93
N ARG A 69 4.80 -11.36 -3.80
CA ARG A 69 5.64 -12.00 -4.81
C ARG A 69 4.95 -12.05 -6.18
N SER A 70 3.69 -12.44 -6.21
CA SER A 70 2.89 -12.48 -7.44
C SER A 70 2.85 -11.11 -8.12
N ILE A 71 2.56 -10.04 -7.36
CA ILE A 71 2.44 -8.70 -7.91
C ILE A 71 3.80 -8.13 -8.31
N PHE A 72 4.78 -8.13 -7.41
CA PHE A 72 6.01 -7.37 -7.61
C PHE A 72 7.11 -8.12 -8.36
N CYS A 73 7.12 -9.46 -8.31
CA CYS A 73 8.08 -10.26 -9.05
C CYS A 73 7.47 -10.82 -10.35
N SER A 74 6.35 -11.54 -10.27
CA SER A 74 5.83 -12.28 -11.43
C SER A 74 5.08 -11.39 -12.43
N GLU A 75 4.33 -10.39 -11.96
CA GLU A 75 3.52 -9.54 -12.85
C GLU A 75 4.27 -8.28 -13.29
N GLN A 76 4.87 -7.56 -12.34
CA GLN A 76 5.49 -6.26 -12.63
C GLN A 76 6.97 -6.36 -12.98
N HIS A 77 7.60 -7.50 -12.69
CA HIS A 77 9.04 -7.74 -12.92
C HIS A 77 9.93 -6.64 -12.31
N VAL A 78 9.49 -6.03 -11.18
CA VAL A 78 10.28 -5.03 -10.46
C VAL A 78 11.42 -5.69 -9.70
N PHE A 79 11.19 -6.92 -9.25
CA PHE A 79 12.16 -7.76 -8.55
C PHE A 79 12.26 -9.11 -9.26
N GLU A 80 13.46 -9.71 -9.27
CA GLU A 80 13.68 -10.99 -9.95
C GLU A 80 13.10 -12.17 -9.16
N GLU A 81 13.50 -12.34 -7.91
CA GLU A 81 13.11 -13.51 -7.10
C GLU A 81 12.21 -13.15 -5.92
N SER A 82 12.51 -12.06 -5.23
CA SER A 82 11.79 -11.62 -4.02
C SER A 82 11.74 -10.11 -3.95
N ASP A 83 10.58 -9.60 -3.49
CA ASP A 83 10.38 -8.19 -3.20
C ASP A 83 10.68 -7.84 -1.72
N ARG A 84 11.13 -8.82 -0.93
CA ARG A 84 11.52 -8.62 0.47
C ARG A 84 12.80 -7.81 0.57
N ASP A 85 12.85 -6.94 1.56
CA ASP A 85 14.02 -6.13 1.91
C ASP A 85 14.20 -6.02 3.43
N GLU A 86 15.27 -5.35 3.86
CA GLU A 86 15.59 -5.18 5.29
C GLU A 86 14.49 -4.47 6.07
N LEU A 87 13.71 -3.61 5.42
CA LEU A 87 12.61 -2.91 6.08
C LEU A 87 11.48 -3.87 6.47
N ASP A 88 11.33 -5.01 5.81
CA ASP A 88 10.31 -5.98 6.17
C ASP A 88 10.52 -6.56 7.58
N ALA A 89 11.75 -6.54 8.09
CA ALA A 89 12.05 -6.98 9.45
C ALA A 89 11.43 -6.07 10.54
N ILE A 90 11.20 -4.81 10.23
CA ILE A 90 10.65 -3.81 11.16
C ILE A 90 9.29 -3.26 10.73
N ALA A 91 8.81 -3.66 9.55
CA ALA A 91 7.55 -3.20 9.00
C ALA A 91 6.34 -3.91 9.64
N TYR A 92 5.21 -3.27 9.50
CA TYR A 92 3.91 -3.80 9.91
C TYR A 92 3.09 -4.11 8.65
N PRO A 93 2.85 -5.40 8.34
CA PRO A 93 2.06 -5.80 7.19
C PRO A 93 0.57 -5.59 7.45
N ILE A 94 -0.11 -5.07 6.43
CA ILE A 94 -1.56 -4.86 6.41
C ILE A 94 -2.11 -5.57 5.18
N ALA A 95 -3.18 -6.33 5.35
CA ALA A 95 -3.86 -7.04 4.28
C ALA A 95 -5.32 -6.61 4.14
N ALA A 96 -5.80 -6.64 2.91
CA ALA A 96 -7.22 -6.68 2.59
C ALA A 96 -7.63 -8.13 2.42
N LEU A 97 -8.65 -8.54 3.14
CA LEU A 97 -9.21 -9.88 3.11
C LEU A 97 -10.55 -9.86 2.38
N HIS A 98 -10.75 -10.84 1.50
CA HIS A 98 -12.02 -11.08 0.84
C HIS A 98 -12.77 -12.19 1.57
N HIS A 99 -14.03 -11.95 1.87
CA HIS A 99 -14.93 -12.95 2.43
C HIS A 99 -15.88 -13.40 1.34
N SER A 100 -15.75 -14.65 0.89
CA SER A 100 -16.67 -15.23 -0.08
C SER A 100 -18.00 -15.53 0.61
N SER A 101 -19.12 -15.12 -0.01
CA SER A 101 -20.47 -15.35 0.51
C SER A 101 -21.07 -16.66 0.00
N GLU A 102 -20.34 -17.42 -0.81
CA GLU A 102 -20.84 -18.67 -1.39
C GLU A 102 -20.59 -19.83 -0.43
N PRO A 103 -21.66 -20.49 0.07
CA PRO A 103 -21.54 -21.64 0.97
C PRO A 103 -21.35 -22.96 0.17
N GLU A 104 -20.49 -22.98 -0.83
CA GLU A 104 -20.23 -24.19 -1.60
C GLU A 104 -18.86 -24.78 -1.25
N HIS A 105 -18.70 -25.26 -0.09
CA HIS A 105 -17.99 -26.43 0.39
C HIS A 105 -17.65 -26.29 1.88
N ASP A 106 -18.04 -27.29 2.62
CA ASP A 106 -17.92 -27.47 4.07
C ASP A 106 -16.45 -27.73 4.50
N ASP A 107 -15.52 -26.83 4.19
CA ASP A 107 -14.18 -26.83 4.78
C ASP A 107 -13.62 -25.42 5.06
N GLY A 108 -14.30 -24.71 5.96
CA GLY A 108 -13.77 -23.48 6.55
C GLY A 108 -13.62 -22.32 5.56
N THR A 109 -14.36 -21.25 5.76
CA THR A 109 -14.29 -19.98 4.99
C THR A 109 -12.85 -19.62 4.64
N GLU A 110 -12.45 -19.90 3.39
CA GLU A 110 -11.14 -19.50 2.88
C GLU A 110 -11.11 -17.99 2.78
N THR A 111 -10.35 -17.39 3.68
CA THR A 111 -10.17 -15.94 3.71
C THR A 111 -8.99 -15.59 2.82
N ASP A 112 -9.28 -15.10 1.63
CA ASP A 112 -8.27 -14.74 0.66
C ASP A 112 -7.63 -13.38 0.94
N VAL A 113 -6.31 -13.33 0.92
CA VAL A 113 -5.56 -12.06 0.89
C VAL A 113 -5.61 -11.50 -0.52
N VAL A 114 -6.41 -10.45 -0.72
CA VAL A 114 -6.62 -9.82 -2.04
C VAL A 114 -5.93 -8.47 -2.20
N GLY A 115 -5.33 -7.97 -1.13
CA GLY A 115 -4.57 -6.73 -1.18
C GLY A 115 -3.57 -6.63 -0.04
N VAL A 116 -2.49 -5.91 -0.28
CA VAL A 116 -1.34 -5.80 0.63
C VAL A 116 -0.82 -4.37 0.68
N VAL A 117 -0.32 -3.98 1.83
CA VAL A 117 0.51 -2.80 2.05
C VAL A 117 1.37 -3.02 3.29
N ARG A 118 2.56 -2.43 3.36
CA ARG A 118 3.33 -2.37 4.60
C ARG A 118 3.49 -0.93 5.05
N ILE A 119 3.58 -0.73 6.38
CA ILE A 119 3.98 0.53 6.98
C ILE A 119 5.21 0.32 7.84
N VAL A 120 6.09 1.30 7.87
CA VAL A 120 7.34 1.24 8.63
C VAL A 120 7.68 2.61 9.22
N GLU A 121 8.09 2.63 10.47
CA GLU A 121 8.68 3.81 11.11
C GLU A 121 10.18 3.78 10.84
N THR A 122 10.67 4.71 10.02
CA THR A 122 12.09 4.78 9.64
C THR A 122 12.91 5.66 10.56
N GLU A 123 12.26 6.67 11.13
CA GLU A 123 12.78 7.57 12.15
C GLU A 123 11.66 7.82 13.16
N PRO A 124 11.96 8.26 14.39
CA PRO A 124 10.91 8.54 15.37
C PRO A 124 9.80 9.43 14.79
N ARG A 125 8.57 8.92 14.76
CA ARG A 125 7.36 9.58 14.28
C ARG A 125 7.31 9.86 12.76
N LEU A 126 8.34 9.43 11.98
CA LEU A 126 8.36 9.48 10.51
C LEU A 126 8.05 8.09 9.94
N TRP A 127 6.94 7.99 9.26
CA TRP A 127 6.44 6.73 8.73
C TRP A 127 6.43 6.70 7.21
N TYR A 128 6.61 5.51 6.67
CA TYR A 128 6.49 5.26 5.23
C TYR A 128 5.52 4.12 4.95
N GLY A 129 4.67 4.35 3.92
CA GLY A 129 3.88 3.31 3.27
C GLY A 129 4.62 2.75 2.06
N GLY A 130 4.55 1.43 1.87
CA GLY A 130 5.16 0.77 0.72
C GLY A 130 4.53 -0.56 0.39
N ARG A 131 4.89 -1.14 -0.75
CA ARG A 131 4.37 -2.45 -1.21
C ARG A 131 2.84 -2.49 -1.28
N LEU A 132 2.20 -1.38 -1.66
CA LEU A 132 0.77 -1.36 -1.91
C LEU A 132 0.48 -2.13 -3.20
N GLY A 133 -0.33 -3.17 -3.09
CA GLY A 133 -0.72 -4.00 -4.22
C GLY A 133 -2.12 -4.59 -4.03
N VAL A 134 -2.81 -4.83 -5.14
CA VAL A 134 -4.13 -5.46 -5.17
C VAL A 134 -4.08 -6.60 -6.18
N HIS A 135 -4.64 -7.75 -5.84
CA HIS A 135 -4.74 -8.91 -6.73
C HIS A 135 -5.43 -8.54 -8.05
N ALA A 136 -4.97 -9.07 -9.16
CA ALA A 136 -5.38 -8.66 -10.50
C ALA A 136 -6.91 -8.66 -10.69
N ASP A 137 -7.58 -9.72 -10.21
CA ASP A 137 -9.03 -9.91 -10.37
C ASP A 137 -9.84 -8.89 -9.57
N PHE A 138 -9.26 -8.32 -8.51
CA PHE A 138 -9.92 -7.39 -7.61
C PHE A 138 -9.60 -5.91 -7.87
N ARG A 139 -8.76 -5.58 -8.87
CA ARG A 139 -8.34 -4.19 -9.16
C ARG A 139 -9.46 -3.27 -9.62
N ARG A 140 -10.54 -3.84 -10.17
CA ARG A 140 -11.73 -3.07 -10.55
C ARG A 140 -12.47 -2.50 -9.34
N HIS A 141 -12.24 -3.06 -8.17
CA HIS A 141 -12.77 -2.57 -6.90
C HIS A 141 -11.83 -1.51 -6.32
N ASN A 142 -11.99 -0.27 -6.72
CA ASN A 142 -11.19 0.87 -6.21
C ASN A 142 -11.18 0.97 -4.67
N GLN A 143 -12.14 0.33 -4.00
CA GLN A 143 -12.30 0.31 -2.55
C GLN A 143 -11.12 -0.38 -1.84
N ILE A 144 -10.50 -1.42 -2.44
CA ILE A 144 -9.42 -2.16 -1.79
C ILE A 144 -8.18 -1.28 -1.62
N GLY A 145 -7.71 -0.64 -2.69
CA GLY A 145 -6.57 0.26 -2.60
C GLY A 145 -6.81 1.44 -1.67
N LYS A 146 -8.01 2.05 -1.71
CA LYS A 146 -8.42 3.11 -0.78
C LYS A 146 -8.41 2.63 0.66
N GLY A 147 -9.01 1.46 0.94
CA GLY A 147 -9.11 0.88 2.27
C GLY A 147 -7.74 0.53 2.85
N LEU A 148 -6.82 -0.01 2.04
CA LEU A 148 -5.44 -0.27 2.44
C LEU A 148 -4.70 1.02 2.80
N ILE A 149 -4.80 2.07 1.98
CA ILE A 149 -4.20 3.38 2.28
C ILE A 149 -4.80 3.96 3.55
N TRP A 150 -6.13 3.92 3.68
CA TRP A 150 -6.83 4.39 4.87
C TRP A 150 -6.35 3.67 6.13
N LYS A 151 -6.36 2.33 6.11
CA LYS A 151 -5.88 1.50 7.22
C LYS A 151 -4.43 1.79 7.56
N ALA A 152 -3.56 1.93 6.57
CA ALA A 152 -2.14 2.23 6.75
C ALA A 152 -1.93 3.57 7.48
N VAL A 153 -2.51 4.65 6.94
CA VAL A 153 -2.29 6.00 7.48
C VAL A 153 -2.95 6.18 8.86
N THR A 154 -4.21 5.72 9.03
CA THR A 154 -4.91 5.83 10.33
C THR A 154 -4.22 5.02 11.41
N THR A 155 -3.65 3.86 11.07
CA THR A 155 -2.89 3.02 12.02
C THR A 155 -1.62 3.75 12.47
N ALA A 156 -0.80 4.25 11.55
CA ALA A 156 0.41 5.01 11.90
C ALA A 156 0.07 6.28 12.68
N ASN A 157 -1.00 7.01 12.29
CA ASN A 157 -1.46 8.19 13.01
C ASN A 157 -1.85 7.86 14.45
N GLY A 158 -2.56 6.74 14.67
CA GLY A 158 -2.89 6.25 16.01
C GLY A 158 -1.67 5.88 16.86
N TRP A 159 -0.55 5.59 16.24
CA TRP A 159 0.73 5.27 16.89
C TRP A 159 1.66 6.49 17.06
N GLY A 160 1.15 7.69 16.80
CA GLY A 160 1.88 8.93 17.01
C GLY A 160 2.75 9.36 15.83
N CYS A 161 2.34 9.06 14.61
CA CYS A 161 2.96 9.54 13.39
C CYS A 161 2.81 11.08 13.29
N ASP A 162 3.91 11.76 12.97
CA ASP A 162 3.90 13.19 12.63
C ASP A 162 3.89 13.41 11.11
N ARG A 163 4.52 12.49 10.36
CA ARG A 163 4.60 12.55 8.91
C ARG A 163 4.48 11.14 8.33
N PHE A 164 3.55 10.97 7.41
CA PHE A 164 3.38 9.70 6.68
C PHE A 164 3.66 9.91 5.19
N LEU A 165 4.71 9.28 4.70
CA LEU A 165 5.21 9.42 3.34
C LEU A 165 5.02 8.15 2.53
N ALA A 166 4.95 8.31 1.22
CA ALA A 166 5.05 7.21 0.26
C ALA A 166 5.70 7.69 -1.04
N THR A 167 6.46 6.81 -1.67
CA THR A 167 6.96 7.03 -3.03
C THR A 167 5.96 6.44 -4.01
N VAL A 168 5.38 7.27 -4.87
CA VAL A 168 4.25 6.94 -5.73
C VAL A 168 4.64 7.10 -7.19
N GLN A 169 4.44 6.07 -8.01
CA GLN A 169 4.67 6.15 -9.46
C GLN A 169 3.76 7.22 -10.08
N ILE A 170 4.26 7.92 -11.09
CA ILE A 170 3.58 9.08 -11.70
C ILE A 170 2.14 8.79 -12.14
N GLN A 171 1.86 7.59 -12.65
CA GLN A 171 0.51 7.20 -13.08
C GLN A 171 -0.50 7.11 -11.92
N ASN A 172 -0.02 6.97 -10.68
CA ASN A 172 -0.86 6.83 -9.48
C ASN A 172 -0.99 8.14 -8.69
N VAL A 173 -0.20 9.18 -9.02
CA VAL A 173 -0.20 10.46 -8.30
C VAL A 173 -1.60 11.09 -8.24
N ARG A 174 -2.35 11.05 -9.36
CA ARG A 174 -3.72 11.57 -9.40
C ARG A 174 -4.65 10.83 -8.43
N PHE A 175 -4.49 9.52 -8.29
CA PHE A 175 -5.27 8.72 -7.34
C PHE A 175 -4.95 9.11 -5.90
N PHE A 176 -3.67 9.24 -5.54
CA PHE A 176 -3.25 9.65 -4.20
C PHE A 176 -3.70 11.08 -3.87
N ARG A 177 -3.63 12.03 -4.81
CA ARG A 177 -4.14 13.40 -4.60
C ARG A 177 -5.63 13.43 -4.25
N ARG A 178 -6.44 12.55 -4.82
CA ARG A 178 -7.87 12.40 -4.45
C ARG A 178 -8.08 11.82 -3.05
N LEU A 179 -7.06 11.21 -2.49
CA LEU A 179 -7.04 10.66 -1.14
C LEU A 179 -6.32 11.59 -0.15
N HIS A 180 -6.28 12.91 -0.43
CA HIS A 180 -5.67 13.92 0.42
C HIS A 180 -4.16 13.71 0.66
N TRP A 181 -3.45 13.36 -0.42
CA TRP A 181 -1.99 13.32 -0.43
C TRP A 181 -1.43 14.46 -1.26
N THR A 182 -0.36 15.06 -0.78
CA THR A 182 0.36 16.15 -1.47
C THR A 182 1.71 15.66 -1.98
N SER A 183 2.04 16.02 -3.20
CA SER A 183 3.38 15.75 -3.76
C SER A 183 4.36 16.77 -3.19
N ILE A 184 5.43 16.29 -2.58
CA ILE A 184 6.45 17.14 -1.93
C ILE A 184 7.78 17.12 -2.67
N ASP A 185 8.05 16.07 -3.48
CA ASP A 185 9.25 15.96 -4.31
C ASP A 185 9.01 15.02 -5.50
N GLU A 186 9.87 15.09 -6.50
CA GLU A 186 9.89 14.21 -7.66
C GLU A 186 11.25 13.51 -7.72
N LEU A 187 11.22 12.20 -7.99
CA LEU A 187 12.42 11.37 -8.01
C LEU A 187 12.33 10.30 -9.08
N GLU A 188 13.47 9.88 -9.57
CA GLU A 188 13.56 8.76 -10.50
C GLU A 188 14.08 7.52 -9.76
N ILE A 189 13.37 6.40 -9.89
CA ILE A 189 13.79 5.11 -9.36
C ILE A 189 13.81 4.11 -10.51
N ARG A 190 14.98 3.58 -10.82
CA ARG A 190 15.18 2.62 -11.91
C ARG A 190 14.64 3.11 -13.26
N GLY A 191 14.83 4.38 -13.60
CA GLY A 191 14.34 4.98 -14.85
C GLY A 191 12.84 5.26 -14.88
N ILE A 192 12.14 5.15 -13.74
CA ILE A 192 10.70 5.44 -13.65
C ILE A 192 10.50 6.65 -12.74
N CYS A 193 9.78 7.66 -13.26
CA CYS A 193 9.42 8.85 -12.48
C CYS A 193 8.44 8.51 -11.36
N HIS A 194 8.76 9.00 -10.17
CA HIS A 194 7.97 8.86 -8.95
C HIS A 194 7.81 10.21 -8.27
N HIS A 195 6.77 10.33 -7.46
CA HIS A 195 6.59 11.44 -6.53
C HIS A 195 6.77 10.93 -5.09
N LEU A 196 7.55 11.64 -4.30
CA LEU A 196 7.45 11.54 -2.85
C LEU A 196 6.20 12.30 -2.44
N MET A 197 5.27 11.59 -1.81
CA MET A 197 3.99 12.15 -1.41
C MET A 197 3.79 12.03 0.10
N GLU A 198 3.08 13.00 0.66
CA GLU A 198 2.77 13.09 2.09
C GLU A 198 1.25 13.06 2.30
N ALA A 199 0.80 12.25 3.26
CA ALA A 199 -0.60 12.15 3.64
C ALA A 199 -1.01 13.32 4.54
N ASP A 200 -2.19 13.87 4.35
CA ASP A 200 -2.82 14.80 5.27
C ASP A 200 -3.36 14.06 6.50
N LEU A 201 -2.61 14.04 7.59
CA LEU A 201 -3.00 13.36 8.83
C LEU A 201 -4.25 13.97 9.48
N GLY A 202 -4.60 15.21 9.16
CA GLY A 202 -5.86 15.83 9.60
C GLY A 202 -7.08 15.18 8.96
N TYR A 203 -6.94 14.65 7.74
CA TYR A 203 -7.98 13.89 7.05
C TYR A 203 -8.07 12.44 7.56
N TYR A 204 -6.95 11.81 7.86
CA TYR A 204 -6.86 10.43 8.33
C TYR A 204 -6.90 10.36 9.86
N LEU A 205 -8.07 10.33 10.46
CA LEU A 205 -8.21 10.29 11.91
C LEU A 205 -7.49 9.07 12.52
N PRO A 206 -6.86 9.23 13.70
CA PRO A 206 -6.07 8.17 14.32
C PRO A 206 -6.94 6.96 14.68
N SER A 207 -6.48 5.77 14.34
CA SER A 207 -7.12 4.52 14.73
C SER A 207 -6.85 4.20 16.22
N ARG A 208 -7.69 3.31 16.78
CA ARG A 208 -7.48 2.75 18.13
C ARG A 208 -6.67 1.46 18.10
N GLU A 209 -6.08 1.11 16.96
CA GLU A 209 -5.27 -0.10 16.81
C GLU A 209 -4.05 -0.03 17.73
N GLN A 210 -3.84 -1.03 18.56
CA GLN A 210 -2.66 -1.10 19.43
C GLN A 210 -1.44 -1.50 18.65
N ARG A 211 -0.34 -0.78 18.83
CA ARG A 211 0.95 -1.12 18.25
C ARG A 211 1.46 -2.43 18.86
N PRO A 212 1.78 -3.46 18.05
CA PRO A 212 2.37 -4.70 18.57
C PRO A 212 3.70 -4.42 19.29
N ILE A 213 3.90 -5.05 20.44
CA ILE A 213 5.11 -4.85 21.27
C ILE A 213 6.31 -5.62 20.67
N ALA A 214 6.07 -6.74 19.99
CA ALA A 214 7.10 -7.52 19.33
C ALA A 214 7.18 -7.12 17.86
N SER A 215 8.38 -6.72 17.43
CA SER A 215 8.69 -6.61 16.01
C SER A 215 8.47 -7.97 15.32
N TYR A 216 8.10 -7.94 14.07
CA TYR A 216 7.90 -9.11 13.19
C TYR A 216 9.10 -10.03 13.03
N HIS A 217 10.22 -9.79 13.74
CA HIS A 217 11.43 -10.62 13.70
C HIS A 217 11.20 -12.11 13.94
N ALA A 218 10.15 -12.50 14.67
CA ALA A 218 9.83 -13.89 14.91
C ALA A 218 9.11 -14.61 13.76
N LEU A 219 8.52 -13.88 12.83
CA LEU A 219 7.72 -14.42 11.71
C LEU A 219 8.50 -14.47 10.39
N ALA A 220 9.61 -13.77 10.29
CA ALA A 220 10.47 -13.76 9.09
C ALA A 220 11.47 -14.92 9.06
N ALA A 221 11.59 -15.69 10.13
CA ALA A 221 12.56 -16.78 10.29
C ALA A 221 11.97 -18.20 10.15
N ALA A 222 10.67 -18.31 9.79
CA ALA A 222 10.01 -19.59 9.58
C ALA A 222 9.83 -19.92 8.09
#